data_1467d63a637e59db6b5646b7dfbd68ea
#
_entry.id   1467d63a637e59db6b5646b7dfbd68ea
#
_cell.length_a   1.000
_cell.length_b   1.000
_cell.length_c   1.000
_cell.angle_alpha   90.00
_cell.angle_beta   90.00
_cell.angle_gamma   90.00
#
_symmetry.space_group_name_H-M   'P 1'
#
loop_
_entity.id
_entity.type
_entity.pdbx_description
1 polymer ?
#
loop_
_entity_poly.entity_id
_entity_poly.type
_entity_poly.pdbx_seq_one_letter_code
_entity_poly.pdbx_strand_id
1 'polypeptide(L)'
;MDSQTFIQLTDTSLKIGLGALIAALVAWLILWRSAQQNSGPRENRRLQILEDVSAQVGTVTHIFAKYSSLVVESIQFGERWPTARRQELDAVNTELVNEFRKLADAEAKLLMLGEKNLERSLRLYGAKIAVFRKQVYVGRKDISHEQITTLKMGVTQVREAFYDMLSRKYDRLLATN
;
A
#
# COMPACT_ATOMS: atom_id res chain seq x y z
N MET A 1 5.77 77.38 -9.80
CA MET A 1 5.69 75.91 -9.37
C MET A 1 6.65 75.20 -10.28
N ASP A 2 7.76 74.77 -9.72
CA ASP A 2 8.96 74.37 -10.45
C ASP A 2 8.80 73.00 -11.09
N SER A 3 9.15 72.92 -12.37
CA SER A 3 9.14 71.66 -13.18
C SER A 3 9.93 70.54 -12.56
N GLN A 4 10.88 70.86 -11.71
CA GLN A 4 11.69 69.84 -11.00
C GLN A 4 10.93 69.11 -9.91
N THR A 5 9.97 69.75 -9.23
CA THR A 5 9.14 69.12 -8.19
C THR A 5 8.12 68.13 -8.82
N PHE A 6 7.66 68.40 -10.02
CA PHE A 6 6.72 67.53 -10.73
C PHE A 6 7.40 66.23 -11.22
N ILE A 7 8.65 66.32 -11.67
CA ILE A 7 9.45 65.19 -12.14
C ILE A 7 9.84 64.28 -10.95
N GLN A 8 10.18 64.82 -9.78
CA GLN A 8 10.48 64.05 -8.59
C GLN A 8 9.25 63.34 -8.01
N LEU A 9 8.07 63.95 -8.05
CA LEU A 9 6.83 63.33 -7.59
C LEU A 9 6.38 62.15 -8.50
N THR A 10 6.56 62.30 -9.82
CA THR A 10 6.25 61.21 -10.75
C THR A 10 7.23 60.05 -10.66
N ASP A 11 8.52 60.28 -10.46
CA ASP A 11 9.54 59.23 -10.31
C ASP A 11 9.34 58.44 -9.00
N THR A 12 8.98 59.12 -7.92
CA THR A 12 8.70 58.48 -6.62
C THR A 12 7.42 57.64 -6.65
N SER A 13 6.36 58.13 -7.29
CA SER A 13 5.08 57.45 -7.45
C SER A 13 5.23 56.22 -8.34
N LEU A 14 6.07 56.28 -9.38
CA LEU A 14 6.34 55.14 -10.27
C LEU A 14 7.11 54.02 -9.55
N LYS A 15 8.10 54.40 -8.75
CA LYS A 15 8.88 53.43 -7.96
C LYS A 15 8.05 52.72 -6.88
N ILE A 16 7.16 53.44 -6.20
CA ILE A 16 6.26 52.89 -5.19
C ILE A 16 5.21 51.98 -5.86
N GLY A 17 4.65 52.38 -7.00
CA GLY A 17 3.66 51.59 -7.75
C GLY A 17 4.24 50.29 -8.30
N LEU A 18 5.48 50.29 -8.81
CA LEU A 18 6.16 49.10 -9.30
C LEU A 18 6.48 48.12 -8.17
N GLY A 19 6.91 48.63 -7.01
CA GLY A 19 7.17 47.80 -5.82
C GLY A 19 5.91 47.10 -5.30
N ALA A 20 4.76 47.82 -5.28
CA ALA A 20 3.48 47.25 -4.86
C ALA A 20 2.97 46.18 -5.82
N LEU A 21 3.15 46.33 -7.13
CA LEU A 21 2.80 45.32 -8.14
C LEU A 21 3.65 44.05 -8.00
N ILE A 22 4.95 44.18 -7.79
CA ILE A 22 5.85 43.05 -7.58
C ILE A 22 5.49 42.33 -6.29
N ALA A 23 5.22 43.04 -5.20
CA ALA A 23 4.81 42.46 -3.94
C ALA A 23 3.47 41.71 -4.05
N ALA A 24 2.50 42.26 -4.77
CA ALA A 24 1.21 41.61 -5.03
C ALA A 24 1.36 40.33 -5.88
N LEU A 25 2.22 40.34 -6.90
CA LEU A 25 2.53 39.16 -7.72
C LEU A 25 3.23 38.09 -6.92
N VAL A 26 4.18 38.43 -6.06
CA VAL A 26 4.88 37.50 -5.20
C VAL A 26 3.92 36.90 -4.14
N ALA A 27 3.10 37.71 -3.51
CA ALA A 27 2.08 37.29 -2.57
C ALA A 27 1.04 36.35 -3.25
N TRP A 28 0.60 36.71 -4.48
CA TRP A 28 -0.31 35.86 -5.25
C TRP A 28 0.33 34.50 -5.63
N LEU A 29 1.59 34.49 -6.06
CA LEU A 29 2.35 33.27 -6.35
C LEU A 29 2.54 32.39 -5.11
N ILE A 30 2.81 32.99 -3.94
CA ILE A 30 2.94 32.26 -2.67
C ILE A 30 1.60 31.68 -2.25
N LEU A 31 0.52 32.45 -2.34
CA LEU A 31 -0.85 31.99 -2.03
C LEU A 31 -1.30 30.90 -3.00
N TRP A 32 -0.97 31.00 -4.28
CA TRP A 32 -1.30 29.99 -5.28
C TRP A 32 -0.53 28.69 -5.06
N ARG A 33 0.76 28.77 -4.73
CA ARG A 33 1.56 27.61 -4.32
C ARG A 33 1.07 26.98 -3.02
N SER A 34 0.71 27.77 -2.01
CA SER A 34 0.20 27.25 -0.74
C SER A 34 -1.20 26.65 -0.88
N ALA A 35 -2.04 27.15 -1.79
CA ALA A 35 -3.34 26.56 -2.12
C ALA A 35 -3.17 25.19 -2.83
N GLN A 36 -2.19 25.05 -3.71
CA GLN A 36 -1.84 23.75 -4.31
C GLN A 36 -1.19 22.77 -3.30
N GLN A 37 -0.45 23.26 -2.33
CA GLN A 37 0.14 22.42 -1.27
C GLN A 37 -0.86 21.98 -0.19
N ASN A 38 -1.98 22.68 -0.01
CA ASN A 38 -2.95 22.35 1.05
C ASN A 38 -3.94 21.23 0.70
N SER A 39 -4.11 20.88 -0.56
CA SER A 39 -4.83 19.66 -0.97
C SER A 39 -3.96 18.41 -0.86
N GLY A 40 -2.63 18.54 -0.97
CA GLY A 40 -1.66 17.45 -1.02
C GLY A 40 -1.39 16.64 0.25
N PRO A 41 -1.33 17.22 1.48
CA PRO A 41 -0.84 16.45 2.63
C PRO A 41 -1.77 15.30 3.06
N ARG A 42 -3.08 15.47 2.94
CA ARG A 42 -4.06 14.43 3.31
C ARG A 42 -4.16 13.33 2.24
N GLU A 43 -4.13 13.71 0.98
CA GLU A 43 -4.21 12.78 -0.14
C GLU A 43 -2.91 12.02 -0.32
N ASN A 44 -1.76 12.67 -0.19
CA ASN A 44 -0.45 12.02 -0.17
C ASN A 44 -0.35 11.01 0.96
N ARG A 45 -0.90 11.32 2.16
CA ARG A 45 -0.94 10.35 3.25
C ARG A 45 -1.86 9.16 2.97
N ARG A 46 -2.98 9.36 2.26
CA ARG A 46 -3.85 8.25 1.83
C ARG A 46 -3.14 7.35 0.82
N LEU A 47 -2.49 7.93 -0.18
CA LEU A 47 -1.67 7.18 -1.16
C LEU A 47 -0.58 6.38 -0.46
N GLN A 48 0.18 7.00 0.44
CA GLN A 48 1.22 6.33 1.21
C GLN A 48 0.69 5.14 2.01
N ILE A 49 -0.49 5.27 2.65
CA ILE A 49 -1.10 4.14 3.37
C ILE A 49 -1.47 3.01 2.40
N LEU A 50 -1.99 3.29 1.21
CA LEU A 50 -2.30 2.26 0.22
C LEU A 50 -1.03 1.57 -0.31
N GLU A 51 0.05 2.32 -0.50
CA GLU A 51 1.36 1.78 -0.87
C GLU A 51 1.93 0.88 0.24
N ASP A 52 1.88 1.31 1.51
CA ASP A 52 2.28 0.50 2.66
C ASP A 52 1.50 -0.82 2.73
N VAL A 53 0.17 -0.74 2.56
CA VAL A 53 -0.70 -1.92 2.54
C VAL A 53 -0.34 -2.86 1.38
N SER A 54 -0.09 -2.32 0.18
CA SER A 54 0.38 -3.07 -0.99
C SER A 54 1.68 -3.82 -0.68
N ALA A 55 2.67 -3.13 -0.11
CA ALA A 55 3.95 -3.73 0.25
C ALA A 55 3.80 -4.86 1.28
N GLN A 56 2.95 -4.67 2.30
CA GLN A 56 2.68 -5.70 3.31
C GLN A 56 2.02 -6.95 2.70
N VAL A 57 1.04 -6.78 1.80
CA VAL A 57 0.42 -7.91 1.07
C VAL A 57 1.45 -8.60 0.18
N GLY A 58 2.34 -7.85 -0.47
CA GLY A 58 3.45 -8.40 -1.26
C GLY A 58 4.37 -9.29 -0.43
N THR A 59 4.76 -8.83 0.76
CA THR A 59 5.61 -9.58 1.70
C THR A 59 4.93 -10.88 2.14
N VAL A 60 3.67 -10.82 2.58
CA VAL A 60 2.90 -12.01 2.97
C VAL A 60 2.76 -13.00 1.81
N THR A 61 2.53 -12.49 0.59
CA THR A 61 2.43 -13.31 -0.62
C THR A 61 3.72 -14.09 -0.88
N HIS A 62 4.88 -13.42 -0.77
CA HIS A 62 6.18 -14.04 -0.98
C HIS A 62 6.45 -15.15 0.06
N ILE A 63 6.22 -14.86 1.35
CA ILE A 63 6.42 -15.84 2.42
C ILE A 63 5.45 -17.00 2.29
N PHE A 64 4.18 -16.74 1.96
CA PHE A 64 3.19 -17.78 1.72
C PHE A 64 3.57 -18.68 0.53
N ALA A 65 4.10 -18.12 -0.55
CA ALA A 65 4.58 -18.89 -1.69
C ALA A 65 5.69 -19.87 -1.27
N LYS A 66 6.67 -19.39 -0.50
CA LYS A 66 7.76 -20.22 0.06
C LYS A 66 7.21 -21.27 1.01
N TYR A 67 6.34 -20.91 1.96
CA TYR A 67 5.68 -21.81 2.88
C TYR A 67 4.93 -22.92 2.15
N SER A 68 4.07 -22.55 1.19
CA SER A 68 3.24 -23.51 0.46
C SER A 68 4.08 -24.48 -0.37
N SER A 69 5.21 -24.02 -0.94
CA SER A 69 6.14 -24.88 -1.68
C SER A 69 6.79 -25.92 -0.77
N LEU A 70 7.30 -25.50 0.40
CA LEU A 70 7.94 -26.39 1.37
C LEU A 70 6.98 -27.44 1.93
N VAL A 71 5.73 -27.05 2.24
CA VAL A 71 4.73 -28.01 2.75
C VAL A 71 4.34 -29.02 1.69
N VAL A 72 4.16 -28.61 0.43
CA VAL A 72 3.88 -29.53 -0.68
C VAL A 72 5.03 -30.48 -0.89
N GLU A 73 6.27 -29.98 -0.87
CA GLU A 73 7.48 -30.83 -0.93
C GLU A 73 7.49 -31.86 0.20
N SER A 74 7.16 -31.48 1.43
CA SER A 74 7.12 -32.40 2.58
C SER A 74 6.10 -33.53 2.40
N ILE A 75 4.95 -33.25 1.77
CA ILE A 75 3.91 -34.23 1.47
C ILE A 75 4.40 -35.22 0.39
N GLN A 76 5.11 -34.71 -0.63
CA GLN A 76 5.63 -35.54 -1.72
C GLN A 76 6.75 -36.48 -1.26
N PHE A 77 7.69 -36.01 -0.45
CA PHE A 77 8.84 -36.78 0.00
C PHE A 77 8.55 -37.64 1.26
N GLY A 78 7.52 -37.28 2.05
CA GLY A 78 7.12 -38.00 3.25
C GLY A 78 8.27 -38.13 4.26
N GLU A 79 8.56 -39.37 4.71
CA GLU A 79 9.61 -39.66 5.70
C GLU A 79 11.03 -39.36 5.19
N ARG A 80 11.23 -39.34 3.87
CA ARG A 80 12.53 -39.07 3.24
C ARG A 80 12.82 -37.55 3.11
N TRP A 81 11.92 -36.70 3.61
CA TRP A 81 12.11 -35.25 3.53
C TRP A 81 13.26 -34.82 4.46
N PRO A 82 14.27 -34.06 3.93
CA PRO A 82 15.46 -33.69 4.69
C PRO A 82 15.15 -32.85 5.93
N THR A 83 15.88 -33.11 7.02
CA THR A 83 15.73 -32.37 8.28
C THR A 83 15.99 -30.87 8.10
N ALA A 84 16.98 -30.48 7.28
CA ALA A 84 17.27 -29.08 6.96
C ALA A 84 16.06 -28.36 6.34
N ARG A 85 15.31 -29.03 5.45
CA ARG A 85 14.10 -28.48 4.83
C ARG A 85 12.95 -28.34 5.84
N ARG A 86 12.89 -29.25 6.82
CA ARG A 86 11.92 -29.14 7.93
C ARG A 86 12.21 -27.92 8.79
N GLN A 87 13.47 -27.67 9.14
CA GLN A 87 13.88 -26.49 9.87
C GLN A 87 13.60 -25.19 9.08
N GLU A 88 13.81 -25.22 7.77
CA GLU A 88 13.46 -24.11 6.91
C GLU A 88 11.95 -23.84 6.91
N LEU A 89 11.11 -24.87 6.84
CA LEU A 89 9.66 -24.72 6.92
C LEU A 89 9.23 -24.11 8.28
N ASP A 90 9.82 -24.54 9.38
CA ASP A 90 9.50 -24.02 10.72
C ASP A 90 9.86 -22.53 10.82
N ALA A 91 11.01 -22.13 10.26
CA ALA A 91 11.42 -20.72 10.20
C ALA A 91 10.44 -19.90 9.35
N VAL A 92 10.10 -20.37 8.14
CA VAL A 92 9.16 -19.67 7.25
C VAL A 92 7.75 -19.63 7.84
N ASN A 93 7.32 -20.68 8.55
CA ASN A 93 6.04 -20.68 9.25
C ASN A 93 5.98 -19.61 10.35
N THR A 94 7.07 -19.46 11.11
CA THR A 94 7.19 -18.42 12.14
C THR A 94 7.17 -17.03 11.52
N GLU A 95 7.89 -16.83 10.43
CA GLU A 95 7.89 -15.59 9.67
C GLU A 95 6.48 -15.25 9.15
N LEU A 96 5.77 -16.21 8.57
CA LEU A 96 4.40 -16.04 8.09
C LEU A 96 3.44 -15.62 9.22
N VAL A 97 3.55 -16.21 10.40
CA VAL A 97 2.75 -15.82 11.57
C VAL A 97 3.03 -14.38 11.99
N ASN A 98 4.29 -13.95 11.97
CA ASN A 98 4.66 -12.58 12.31
C ASN A 98 4.12 -11.56 11.28
N GLU A 99 4.15 -11.90 9.99
CA GLU A 99 3.59 -11.04 8.95
C GLU A 99 2.05 -10.95 9.00
N PHE A 100 1.35 -11.97 9.53
CA PHE A 100 -0.10 -11.87 9.76
C PHE A 100 -0.49 -10.75 10.73
N ARG A 101 0.37 -10.40 11.70
CA ARG A 101 0.14 -9.24 12.57
C ARG A 101 0.14 -7.94 11.79
N LYS A 102 1.04 -7.83 10.81
CA LYS A 102 1.10 -6.64 9.93
C LYS A 102 -0.13 -6.53 9.02
N LEU A 103 -0.71 -7.67 8.60
CA LEU A 103 -1.99 -7.63 7.88
C LEU A 103 -3.12 -7.05 8.75
N ALA A 104 -3.17 -7.38 10.04
CA ALA A 104 -4.16 -6.79 10.95
C ALA A 104 -3.99 -5.26 11.07
N ASP A 105 -2.74 -4.77 11.11
CA ASP A 105 -2.46 -3.34 11.08
C ASP A 105 -2.90 -2.69 9.75
N ALA A 106 -2.69 -3.40 8.62
CA ALA A 106 -3.16 -2.96 7.32
C ALA A 106 -4.69 -2.89 7.24
N GLU A 107 -5.41 -3.89 7.78
CA GLU A 107 -6.87 -3.87 7.90
C GLU A 107 -7.35 -2.66 8.70
N ALA A 108 -6.74 -2.38 9.85
CA ALA A 108 -7.05 -1.22 10.67
C ALA A 108 -6.82 0.10 9.91
N LYS A 109 -5.71 0.23 9.20
CA LYS A 109 -5.42 1.41 8.36
C LYS A 109 -6.47 1.62 7.27
N LEU A 110 -6.91 0.55 6.59
CA LEU A 110 -7.96 0.62 5.57
C LEU A 110 -9.31 1.05 6.17
N LEU A 111 -9.67 0.55 7.35
CA LEU A 111 -10.86 0.99 8.06
C LEU A 111 -10.80 2.47 8.45
N MET A 112 -9.64 2.96 8.91
CA MET A 112 -9.44 4.39 9.22
C MET A 112 -9.59 5.29 7.99
N LEU A 113 -9.24 4.78 6.81
CA LEU A 113 -9.47 5.46 5.53
C LEU A 113 -10.92 5.39 5.03
N GLY A 114 -11.77 4.59 5.68
CA GLY A 114 -13.14 4.33 5.25
C GLY A 114 -13.25 3.30 4.13
N GLU A 115 -12.16 2.59 3.81
CA GLU A 115 -12.07 1.65 2.68
C GLU A 115 -12.53 0.24 3.07
N LYS A 116 -13.80 0.11 3.50
CA LYS A 116 -14.40 -1.14 4.01
C LYS A 116 -14.32 -2.31 3.03
N ASN A 117 -14.43 -2.04 1.72
CA ASN A 117 -14.37 -3.11 0.71
C ASN A 117 -12.95 -3.66 0.55
N LEU A 118 -11.94 -2.79 0.60
CA LEU A 118 -10.54 -3.20 0.60
C LEU A 118 -10.20 -4.00 1.86
N GLU A 119 -10.64 -3.53 3.02
CA GLU A 119 -10.46 -4.25 4.29
C GLU A 119 -11.07 -5.65 4.24
N ARG A 120 -12.32 -5.78 3.77
CA ARG A 120 -12.98 -7.09 3.65
C ARG A 120 -12.21 -8.03 2.71
N SER A 121 -11.72 -7.51 1.60
CA SER A 121 -10.94 -8.30 0.64
C SER A 121 -9.60 -8.74 1.24
N LEU A 122 -8.93 -7.85 1.99
CA LEU A 122 -7.69 -8.17 2.69
C LEU A 122 -7.89 -9.24 3.76
N ARG A 123 -8.94 -9.13 4.57
CA ARG A 123 -9.33 -10.13 5.56
C ARG A 123 -9.67 -11.48 4.92
N LEU A 124 -10.36 -11.48 3.77
CA LEU A 124 -10.64 -12.71 3.03
C LEU A 124 -9.35 -13.35 2.52
N TYR A 125 -8.37 -12.56 2.06
CA TYR A 125 -7.07 -13.06 1.66
C TYR A 125 -6.35 -13.75 2.83
N GLY A 126 -6.27 -13.11 4.00
CA GLY A 126 -5.72 -13.73 5.22
C GLY A 126 -6.44 -15.01 5.62
N ALA A 127 -7.78 -15.02 5.57
CA ALA A 127 -8.60 -16.19 5.88
C ALA A 127 -8.32 -17.36 4.90
N LYS A 128 -8.13 -17.11 3.61
CA LYS A 128 -7.78 -18.15 2.62
C LYS A 128 -6.42 -18.78 2.89
N ILE A 129 -5.42 -17.97 3.28
CA ILE A 129 -4.11 -18.49 3.70
C ILE A 129 -4.26 -19.34 4.97
N ALA A 130 -5.05 -18.91 5.96
CA ALA A 130 -5.29 -19.68 7.19
C ALA A 130 -5.98 -21.02 6.88
N VAL A 131 -6.96 -21.06 5.97
CA VAL A 131 -7.60 -22.28 5.50
C VAL A 131 -6.59 -23.21 4.82
N PHE A 132 -5.73 -22.68 3.94
CA PHE A 132 -4.67 -23.47 3.32
C PHE A 132 -3.78 -24.10 4.39
N ARG A 133 -3.27 -23.34 5.35
CA ARG A 133 -2.40 -23.83 6.44
C ARG A 133 -3.07 -24.91 7.28
N LYS A 134 -4.38 -24.77 7.54
CA LYS A 134 -5.16 -25.77 8.29
C LYS A 134 -5.33 -27.08 7.53
N GLN A 135 -5.42 -27.01 6.21
CA GLN A 135 -5.69 -28.17 5.37
C GLN A 135 -4.42 -28.82 4.80
N VAL A 136 -3.35 -28.04 4.59
CA VAL A 136 -2.10 -28.52 4.00
C VAL A 136 -0.99 -28.39 5.04
N TYR A 137 -0.61 -29.51 5.65
CA TYR A 137 0.39 -29.55 6.72
C TYR A 137 1.28 -30.80 6.60
N VAL A 138 2.44 -30.75 7.24
CA VAL A 138 3.43 -31.85 7.24
C VAL A 138 2.82 -33.11 7.81
N GLY A 139 2.99 -34.21 7.09
CA GLY A 139 2.50 -35.53 7.51
C GLY A 139 1.05 -35.83 7.10
N ARG A 140 0.35 -34.90 6.47
CA ARG A 140 -0.97 -35.20 5.90
C ARG A 140 -0.85 -36.10 4.67
N LYS A 141 -1.49 -37.27 4.71
CA LYS A 141 -1.42 -38.29 3.65
C LYS A 141 -2.69 -38.40 2.80
N ASP A 142 -3.79 -37.79 3.26
CA ASP A 142 -5.14 -37.92 2.70
C ASP A 142 -5.55 -36.71 1.82
N ILE A 143 -4.60 -35.87 1.38
CA ILE A 143 -4.86 -34.74 0.52
C ILE A 143 -4.32 -34.97 -0.90
N SER A 144 -5.17 -34.75 -1.90
CA SER A 144 -4.76 -34.87 -3.30
C SER A 144 -4.02 -33.63 -3.81
N HIS A 145 -3.21 -33.81 -4.84
CA HIS A 145 -2.53 -32.68 -5.51
C HIS A 145 -3.54 -31.66 -6.08
N GLU A 146 -4.66 -32.14 -6.58
CA GLU A 146 -5.73 -31.29 -7.10
C GLU A 146 -6.37 -30.42 -6.00
N GLN A 147 -6.60 -30.98 -4.81
CA GLN A 147 -7.09 -30.23 -3.64
C GLN A 147 -6.10 -29.14 -3.21
N ILE A 148 -4.81 -29.46 -3.17
CA ILE A 148 -3.76 -28.48 -2.85
C ILE A 148 -3.75 -27.35 -3.89
N THR A 149 -3.83 -27.70 -5.17
CA THR A 149 -3.85 -26.72 -6.27
C THR A 149 -5.07 -25.82 -6.18
N THR A 150 -6.26 -26.37 -5.92
CA THR A 150 -7.49 -25.61 -5.73
C THR A 150 -7.39 -24.63 -4.56
N LEU A 151 -6.81 -25.05 -3.43
CA LEU A 151 -6.60 -24.18 -2.29
C LEU A 151 -5.62 -23.03 -2.61
N LYS A 152 -4.53 -23.32 -3.33
CA LYS A 152 -3.57 -22.29 -3.78
C LYS A 152 -4.22 -21.31 -4.75
N MET A 153 -4.98 -21.79 -5.71
CA MET A 153 -5.73 -20.96 -6.64
C MET A 153 -6.71 -20.04 -5.92
N GLY A 154 -7.42 -20.55 -4.91
CA GLY A 154 -8.33 -19.74 -4.11
C GLY A 154 -7.63 -18.58 -3.37
N VAL A 155 -6.39 -18.78 -2.89
CA VAL A 155 -5.57 -17.69 -2.31
C VAL A 155 -5.17 -16.67 -3.39
N THR A 156 -4.74 -17.15 -4.56
CA THR A 156 -4.32 -16.30 -5.68
C THR A 156 -5.48 -15.42 -6.18
N GLN A 157 -6.65 -16.00 -6.40
CA GLN A 157 -7.84 -15.26 -6.87
C GLN A 157 -8.24 -14.12 -5.93
N VAL A 158 -8.23 -14.37 -4.62
CA VAL A 158 -8.59 -13.33 -3.65
C VAL A 158 -7.52 -12.24 -3.57
N ARG A 159 -6.24 -12.60 -3.71
CA ARG A 159 -5.15 -11.63 -3.81
C ARG A 159 -5.33 -10.73 -5.05
N GLU A 160 -5.58 -11.31 -6.21
CA GLU A 160 -5.81 -10.56 -7.46
C GLU A 160 -6.99 -9.61 -7.32
N ALA A 161 -8.13 -10.09 -6.80
CA ALA A 161 -9.30 -9.26 -6.54
C ALA A 161 -8.99 -8.09 -5.58
N PHE A 162 -8.14 -8.32 -4.57
CA PHE A 162 -7.68 -7.25 -3.68
C PHE A 162 -6.86 -6.20 -4.44
N TYR A 163 -5.88 -6.62 -5.24
CA TYR A 163 -5.04 -5.68 -6.01
C TYR A 163 -5.84 -4.91 -7.06
N ASP A 164 -6.82 -5.52 -7.70
CA ASP A 164 -7.73 -4.84 -8.64
C ASP A 164 -8.54 -3.72 -7.94
N MET A 165 -8.99 -3.95 -6.73
CA MET A 165 -9.69 -2.92 -5.96
C MET A 165 -8.74 -1.83 -5.47
N LEU A 166 -7.54 -2.21 -5.04
CA LEU A 166 -6.50 -1.29 -4.57
C LEU A 166 -6.05 -0.35 -5.69
N SER A 167 -5.74 -0.90 -6.87
CA SER A 167 -5.34 -0.15 -8.06
C SER A 167 -6.41 0.88 -8.46
N ARG A 168 -7.66 0.45 -8.59
CA ARG A 168 -8.76 1.38 -8.91
C ARG A 168 -8.93 2.49 -7.88
N LYS A 169 -8.64 2.22 -6.61
CA LYS A 169 -8.69 3.25 -5.57
C LYS A 169 -7.51 4.21 -5.67
N TYR A 170 -6.33 3.67 -5.90
CA TYR A 170 -5.09 4.43 -6.09
C TYR A 170 -5.21 5.41 -7.27
N ASP A 171 -5.67 4.89 -8.44
CA ASP A 171 -5.86 5.70 -9.65
C ASP A 171 -6.86 6.84 -9.45
N ARG A 172 -7.96 6.59 -8.72
CA ARG A 172 -8.93 7.66 -8.42
C ARG A 172 -8.32 8.78 -7.56
N LEU A 173 -7.47 8.43 -6.59
CA LEU A 173 -6.80 9.42 -5.75
C LEU A 173 -5.78 10.23 -6.55
N LEU A 174 -5.07 9.61 -7.50
CA LEU A 174 -4.16 10.32 -8.41
C LEU A 174 -4.90 11.26 -9.38
N ALA A 175 -6.06 10.85 -9.88
CA ALA A 175 -6.87 11.67 -10.80
C ALA A 175 -7.54 12.87 -10.12
N THR A 176 -7.61 12.91 -8.80
CA THR A 176 -8.21 14.02 -8.04
C THR A 176 -7.18 15.08 -7.65
N ASN A 177 -5.89 14.79 -7.82
CA ASN A 177 -4.75 15.70 -7.64
C ASN A 177 -4.41 16.41 -8.96
#